data_d08967e051656c58d84f538ceb5b15a5
#
_entry.id   d08967e051656c58d84f538ceb5b15a5
#
_cell.length_a   1.000
_cell.length_b   1.000
_cell.length_c   1.000
_cell.angle_alpha   90.00
_cell.angle_beta   90.00
_cell.angle_gamma   90.00
#
_symmetry.space_group_name_H-M   'P 1'
#
loop_
_entity.id
_entity.type
_entity.pdbx_description
1 polymer ?
#
loop_
_entity_poly.entity_id
_entity_poly.type
_entity_poly.pdbx_seq_one_letter_code
_entity_poly.pdbx_strand_id
1 'polypeptide(L)'
;MLNLALVGIGNCGNQIAALAQKEANVSVACINTSENDLAILPDSLKDCSFMIGDHQGSGKNRADAKRFLKDSVTKLVSDEKFQKIIADKDVIFVASSTGGGTGSGIAPIMSSIIRQTFRDSEGKEKPIILLGVLPKLSEGQSTQMNTLE
;
A
#
# COMPACT_ATOMS: atom_id res chain seq x y z
N MET A 1 -8.42 -21.35 9.19
CA MET A 1 -8.84 -20.07 8.54
C MET A 1 -7.57 -19.40 8.02
N LEU A 2 -7.58 -18.88 6.81
CA LEU A 2 -6.41 -18.18 6.27
C LEU A 2 -6.16 -16.86 7.00
N ASN A 3 -4.89 -16.58 7.32
CA ASN A 3 -4.45 -15.31 7.86
C ASN A 3 -4.07 -14.38 6.71
N LEU A 4 -4.70 -13.24 6.64
CA LEU A 4 -4.56 -12.31 5.52
C LEU A 4 -3.85 -11.02 5.97
N ALA A 5 -3.09 -10.43 5.04
CA ALA A 5 -2.68 -9.04 5.16
C ALA A 5 -3.28 -8.22 4.02
N LEU A 6 -3.62 -6.97 4.29
CA LEU A 6 -3.98 -5.98 3.29
C LEU A 6 -3.09 -4.75 3.44
N VAL A 7 -2.29 -4.48 2.42
CA VAL A 7 -1.44 -3.30 2.32
C VAL A 7 -2.16 -2.27 1.44
N GLY A 8 -2.73 -1.26 2.06
CA GLY A 8 -3.36 -0.14 1.36
C GLY A 8 -2.34 0.93 1.00
N ILE A 9 -2.29 1.34 -0.26
CA ILE A 9 -1.31 2.32 -0.76
C ILE A 9 -2.02 3.53 -1.36
N GLY A 10 -1.67 4.71 -0.87
CA GLY A 10 -2.32 5.97 -1.21
C GLY A 10 -3.71 6.08 -0.58
N ASN A 11 -4.38 7.21 -0.76
CA ASN A 11 -5.65 7.47 -0.07
C ASN A 11 -6.70 6.38 -0.31
N CYS A 12 -6.93 5.98 -1.55
CA CYS A 12 -7.90 4.94 -1.90
C CYS A 12 -7.56 3.60 -1.20
N GLY A 13 -6.31 3.13 -1.30
CA GLY A 13 -5.88 1.90 -0.65
C GLY A 13 -5.99 1.97 0.87
N ASN A 14 -5.65 3.10 1.47
CA ASN A 14 -5.77 3.32 2.91
C ASN A 14 -7.23 3.26 3.40
N GLN A 15 -8.19 3.78 2.63
CA GLN A 15 -9.61 3.67 2.95
C GLN A 15 -10.11 2.21 2.87
N ILE A 16 -9.63 1.44 1.88
CA ILE A 16 -9.94 0.01 1.80
C ILE A 16 -9.37 -0.73 3.02
N ALA A 17 -8.12 -0.43 3.41
CA ALA A 17 -7.49 -1.01 4.61
C ALA A 17 -8.28 -0.67 5.88
N ALA A 18 -8.78 0.56 6.00
CA ALA A 18 -9.61 1.00 7.12
C ALA A 18 -10.92 0.22 7.25
N LEU A 19 -11.47 -0.24 6.15
CA LEU A 19 -12.64 -1.13 6.17
C LEU A 19 -12.25 -2.56 6.53
N ALA A 20 -11.17 -3.06 5.93
CA ALA A 20 -10.73 -4.45 6.11
C ALA A 20 -10.23 -4.77 7.53
N GLN A 21 -9.71 -3.77 8.28
CA GLN A 21 -9.27 -3.99 9.67
C GLN A 21 -10.36 -4.47 10.62
N LYS A 22 -11.64 -4.34 10.23
CA LYS A 22 -12.77 -4.82 11.03
C LYS A 22 -12.91 -6.34 10.99
N GLU A 23 -12.26 -7.00 10.05
CA GLU A 23 -12.30 -8.45 9.91
C GLU A 23 -11.22 -9.10 10.80
N ALA A 24 -11.61 -10.11 11.55
CA ALA A 24 -10.79 -10.71 12.62
C ALA A 24 -9.48 -11.37 12.12
N ASN A 25 -9.47 -11.84 10.87
CA ASN A 25 -8.33 -12.54 10.27
C ASN A 25 -7.52 -11.69 9.28
N VAL A 26 -7.74 -10.37 9.25
CA VAL A 26 -7.05 -9.45 8.35
C VAL A 26 -6.18 -8.48 9.15
N SER A 27 -4.87 -8.53 8.92
CA SER A 27 -3.94 -7.50 9.39
C SER A 27 -3.79 -6.44 8.31
N VAL A 28 -3.70 -5.17 8.68
CA VAL A 28 -3.65 -4.08 7.70
C VAL A 28 -2.41 -3.22 7.86
N ALA A 29 -1.89 -2.70 6.74
CA ALA A 29 -0.88 -1.64 6.69
C ALA A 29 -1.36 -0.53 5.76
N CYS A 30 -1.17 0.72 6.16
CA CYS A 30 -1.48 1.89 5.36
C CYS A 30 -0.19 2.60 4.97
N ILE A 31 0.10 2.70 3.68
CA ILE A 31 1.28 3.40 3.15
C ILE A 31 0.82 4.64 2.39
N ASN A 32 1.39 5.79 2.68
CA ASN A 32 1.09 7.03 1.97
C ASN A 32 2.29 7.98 1.92
N THR A 33 2.25 8.91 0.97
CA THR A 33 3.19 10.04 0.83
C THR A 33 2.63 11.34 1.39
N SER A 34 1.37 11.35 1.81
CA SER A 34 0.65 12.51 2.37
C SER A 34 0.36 12.29 3.84
N GLU A 35 0.91 13.16 4.69
CA GLU A 35 0.63 13.15 6.13
C GLU A 35 -0.84 13.45 6.41
N ASN A 36 -1.45 14.37 5.67
CA ASN A 36 -2.85 14.71 5.81
C ASN A 36 -3.77 13.51 5.53
N ASP A 37 -3.45 12.71 4.50
CA ASP A 37 -4.24 11.52 4.19
C ASP A 37 -4.14 10.44 5.28
N LEU A 38 -2.98 10.31 5.94
CA LEU A 38 -2.82 9.39 7.06
C LEU A 38 -3.48 9.94 8.33
N ALA A 39 -3.49 11.25 8.54
CA ALA A 39 -4.07 11.89 9.72
C ALA A 39 -5.59 11.72 9.82
N ILE A 40 -6.29 11.60 8.70
CA ILE A 40 -7.75 11.40 8.67
C ILE A 40 -8.18 9.95 8.88
N LEU A 41 -7.22 9.00 8.91
CA LEU A 41 -7.53 7.60 9.19
C LEU A 41 -7.94 7.40 10.66
N PRO A 42 -8.76 6.37 10.95
CA PRO A 42 -9.12 6.03 12.33
C PRO A 42 -7.89 5.86 13.22
N ASP A 43 -8.02 6.25 14.50
CA ASP A 43 -6.93 6.12 15.48
C ASP A 43 -6.38 4.69 15.60
N SER A 44 -7.24 3.70 15.41
CA SER A 44 -6.87 2.28 15.39
C SER A 44 -5.85 1.90 14.31
N LEU A 45 -5.68 2.73 13.27
CA LEU A 45 -4.72 2.51 12.18
C LEU A 45 -3.40 3.27 12.36
N LYS A 46 -3.26 4.14 13.35
CA LYS A 46 -2.03 4.94 13.53
C LYS A 46 -0.78 4.06 13.65
N ASP A 47 -0.89 2.95 14.39
CA ASP A 47 0.22 2.00 14.56
C ASP A 47 0.51 1.14 13.33
N CYS A 48 -0.39 1.13 12.35
CA CYS A 48 -0.27 0.41 11.08
C CYS A 48 -0.06 1.36 9.89
N SER A 49 0.20 2.64 10.16
CA SER A 49 0.38 3.67 9.14
C SER A 49 1.86 3.99 8.94
N PHE A 50 2.29 3.97 7.69
CA PHE A 50 3.68 4.16 7.30
C PHE A 50 3.79 5.30 6.29
N MET A 51 4.48 6.36 6.71
CA MET A 51 4.78 7.49 5.84
C MET A 51 6.01 7.20 4.99
N ILE A 52 5.94 7.53 3.71
CA ILE A 52 7.08 7.55 2.80
C ILE A 52 7.15 8.90 2.08
N GLY A 53 8.37 9.39 1.87
CA GLY A 53 8.60 10.66 1.18
C GLY A 53 8.61 11.88 2.09
N ASP A 54 8.22 13.01 1.52
CA ASP A 54 8.37 14.35 2.11
C ASP A 54 7.12 14.90 2.83
N HIS A 55 6.13 14.03 3.07
CA HIS A 55 4.88 14.36 3.77
C HIS A 55 3.85 15.17 2.98
N GLN A 56 4.18 15.70 1.80
CA GLN A 56 3.27 16.56 1.01
C GLN A 56 2.43 15.80 -0.02
N GLY A 57 2.71 14.51 -0.20
CA GLY A 57 2.07 13.70 -1.23
C GLY A 57 2.81 13.75 -2.57
N SER A 58 2.39 12.91 -3.51
CA SER A 58 3.03 12.83 -4.84
C SER A 58 2.42 13.77 -5.89
N GLY A 59 1.39 14.55 -5.54
CA GLY A 59 0.70 15.45 -6.48
C GLY A 59 0.18 14.76 -7.75
N LYS A 60 -0.26 13.50 -7.66
CA LYS A 60 -0.60 12.61 -8.79
C LYS A 60 0.59 12.27 -9.70
N ASN A 61 1.82 12.52 -9.26
CA ASN A 61 3.04 12.21 -10.00
C ASN A 61 3.58 10.84 -9.59
N ARG A 62 3.53 9.87 -10.50
CA ARG A 62 4.03 8.50 -10.28
C ARG A 62 5.55 8.44 -10.12
N ALA A 63 6.29 9.31 -10.83
CA ALA A 63 7.75 9.33 -10.75
C ALA A 63 8.23 9.79 -9.36
N ASP A 64 7.58 10.81 -8.79
CA ASP A 64 7.86 11.25 -7.41
C ASP A 64 7.50 10.18 -6.40
N ALA A 65 6.36 9.52 -6.56
CA ALA A 65 5.98 8.41 -5.68
C ALA A 65 7.01 7.26 -5.72
N LYS A 66 7.51 6.90 -6.90
CA LYS A 66 8.57 5.87 -7.05
C LYS A 66 9.87 6.29 -6.40
N ARG A 67 10.26 7.56 -6.51
CA ARG A 67 11.45 8.12 -5.85
C ARG A 67 11.30 8.03 -4.33
N PHE A 68 10.18 8.47 -3.78
CA PHE A 68 9.90 8.38 -2.34
C PHE A 68 9.96 6.95 -1.82
N LEU A 69 9.43 5.99 -2.57
CA LEU A 69 9.54 4.58 -2.20
C LEU A 69 11.01 4.13 -2.19
N LYS A 70 11.77 4.44 -3.24
CA LYS A 70 13.19 4.06 -3.34
C LYS A 70 13.99 4.54 -2.12
N ASP A 71 13.75 5.78 -1.68
CA ASP A 71 14.46 6.39 -0.56
C ASP A 71 14.02 5.83 0.81
N SER A 72 12.81 5.28 0.90
CA SER A 72 12.20 4.86 2.17
C SER A 72 12.06 3.33 2.31
N VAL A 73 12.22 2.57 1.24
CA VAL A 73 11.84 1.15 1.20
C VAL A 73 12.62 0.30 2.22
N THR A 74 13.92 0.53 2.36
CA THR A 74 14.74 -0.23 3.30
C THR A 74 14.26 -0.04 4.74
N LYS A 75 13.95 1.21 5.11
CA LYS A 75 13.38 1.52 6.43
C LYS A 75 12.01 0.87 6.62
N LEU A 76 11.15 0.94 5.61
CA LEU A 76 9.80 0.36 5.66
C LEU A 76 9.82 -1.16 5.86
N VAL A 77 10.60 -1.89 5.07
CA VAL A 77 10.64 -3.37 5.17
C VAL A 77 11.40 -3.86 6.43
N SER A 78 12.23 -3.02 7.02
CA SER A 78 12.92 -3.29 8.29
C SER A 78 12.12 -2.89 9.52
N ASP A 79 11.00 -2.18 9.33
CA ASP A 79 10.14 -1.76 10.44
C ASP A 79 9.46 -2.96 11.08
N GLU A 80 9.64 -3.13 12.39
CA GLU A 80 9.11 -4.29 13.12
C GLU A 80 7.58 -4.39 13.06
N LYS A 81 6.87 -3.25 13.04
CA LYS A 81 5.40 -3.24 12.93
C LYS A 81 4.99 -3.71 11.55
N PHE A 82 5.65 -3.22 10.50
CA PHE A 82 5.38 -3.68 9.14
C PHE A 82 5.65 -5.17 8.97
N GLN A 83 6.78 -5.65 9.49
CA GLN A 83 7.13 -7.08 9.46
C GLN A 83 6.08 -7.94 10.16
N LYS A 84 5.59 -7.55 11.35
CA LYS A 84 4.54 -8.27 12.07
C LYS A 84 3.21 -8.34 11.30
N ILE A 85 2.91 -7.33 10.48
CA ILE A 85 1.70 -7.33 9.65
C ILE A 85 1.81 -8.36 8.51
N ILE A 86 3.01 -8.61 7.97
CA ILE A 86 3.23 -9.37 6.75
C ILE A 86 3.75 -10.80 7.00
N ALA A 87 4.63 -11.01 8.01
CA ALA A 87 5.51 -12.17 8.08
C ALA A 87 4.77 -13.52 8.18
N ASP A 88 3.72 -13.61 8.98
CA ASP A 88 2.98 -14.84 9.26
C ASP A 88 1.67 -14.98 8.46
N LYS A 89 1.55 -14.25 7.34
CA LYS A 89 0.32 -14.27 6.53
C LYS A 89 0.39 -15.28 5.39
N ASP A 90 -0.75 -15.90 5.12
CA ASP A 90 -0.90 -16.87 4.05
C ASP A 90 -1.06 -16.19 2.68
N VAL A 91 -1.79 -15.07 2.63
CA VAL A 91 -2.02 -14.29 1.42
C VAL A 91 -1.93 -12.79 1.74
N ILE A 92 -1.32 -12.04 0.83
CA ILE A 92 -1.16 -10.59 0.95
C ILE A 92 -1.91 -9.89 -0.18
N PHE A 93 -2.83 -9.01 0.18
CA PHE A 93 -3.48 -8.10 -0.75
C PHE A 93 -2.77 -6.76 -0.77
N VAL A 94 -2.59 -6.18 -1.96
CA VAL A 94 -2.09 -4.81 -2.13
C VAL A 94 -3.16 -4.02 -2.85
N ALA A 95 -3.76 -3.05 -2.16
CA ALA A 95 -4.88 -2.26 -2.66
C ALA A 95 -4.46 -0.83 -2.99
N SER A 96 -4.86 -0.33 -4.15
CA SER A 96 -4.61 1.06 -4.57
C SER A 96 -5.57 1.50 -5.67
N SER A 97 -5.65 2.81 -5.93
CA SER A 97 -6.22 3.29 -7.19
C SER A 97 -5.17 3.26 -8.29
N THR A 98 -5.60 3.02 -9.52
CA THR A 98 -4.73 3.06 -10.69
C THR A 98 -4.52 4.49 -11.23
N GLY A 99 -5.43 5.41 -10.94
CA GLY A 99 -5.37 6.79 -11.43
C GLY A 99 -4.64 7.78 -10.52
N GLY A 100 -4.31 7.42 -9.28
CA GLY A 100 -3.58 8.27 -8.35
C GLY A 100 -2.06 8.28 -8.62
N GLY A 101 -1.34 9.19 -7.98
CA GLY A 101 0.14 9.22 -8.07
C GLY A 101 0.78 8.18 -7.17
N THR A 102 0.49 8.23 -5.87
CA THR A 102 1.08 7.34 -4.85
C THR A 102 0.72 5.88 -5.11
N GLY A 103 -0.58 5.55 -5.16
CA GLY A 103 -1.03 4.17 -5.33
C GLY A 103 -0.54 3.54 -6.62
N SER A 104 -0.81 4.18 -7.76
CA SER A 104 -0.43 3.65 -9.08
C SER A 104 1.09 3.57 -9.29
N GLY A 105 1.84 4.49 -8.71
CA GLY A 105 3.31 4.49 -8.82
C GLY A 105 3.99 3.44 -7.95
N ILE A 106 3.44 3.15 -6.78
CA ILE A 106 4.10 2.35 -5.75
C ILE A 106 3.58 0.91 -5.69
N ALA A 107 2.27 0.67 -5.88
CA ALA A 107 1.69 -0.64 -5.63
C ALA A 107 2.34 -1.81 -6.40
N PRO A 108 2.65 -1.70 -7.72
CA PRO A 108 3.32 -2.78 -8.44
C PRO A 108 4.72 -3.07 -7.90
N ILE A 109 5.48 -2.02 -7.56
CA ILE A 109 6.85 -2.13 -7.05
C ILE A 109 6.82 -2.74 -5.64
N MET A 110 5.94 -2.24 -4.78
CA MET A 110 5.80 -2.72 -3.41
C MET A 110 5.37 -4.19 -3.36
N SER A 111 4.50 -4.61 -4.26
CA SER A 111 4.12 -6.03 -4.41
C SER A 111 5.31 -6.92 -4.72
N SER A 112 6.19 -6.48 -5.62
CA SER A 112 7.43 -7.21 -5.95
C SER A 112 8.40 -7.26 -4.77
N ILE A 113 8.54 -6.15 -4.04
CA ILE A 113 9.40 -6.06 -2.85
C ILE A 113 8.90 -7.00 -1.75
N ILE A 114 7.60 -6.97 -1.44
CA ILE A 114 6.99 -7.85 -0.44
C ILE A 114 7.21 -9.30 -0.81
N ARG A 115 6.97 -9.69 -2.06
CA ARG A 115 7.17 -11.05 -2.56
C ARG A 115 8.61 -11.54 -2.43
N GLN A 116 9.58 -10.66 -2.68
CA GLN A 116 11.00 -11.01 -2.58
C GLN A 116 11.50 -11.07 -1.14
N THR A 117 10.99 -10.19 -0.28
CA THR A 117 11.48 -10.02 1.11
C THR A 117 10.83 -10.99 2.08
N PHE A 118 9.51 -11.24 1.92
CA PHE A 118 8.74 -12.05 2.88
C PHE A 118 8.38 -13.39 2.26
N ARG A 119 9.04 -14.44 2.74
CA ARG A 119 8.83 -15.82 2.31
C ARG A 119 7.98 -16.58 3.34
N ASP A 120 7.39 -17.71 2.91
CA ASP A 120 6.76 -18.63 3.85
C ASP A 120 7.81 -19.44 4.64
N SER A 121 7.35 -20.34 5.51
CA SER A 121 8.22 -21.19 6.33
C SER A 121 9.08 -22.17 5.51
N GLU A 122 8.71 -22.43 4.26
CA GLU A 122 9.46 -23.28 3.33
C GLU A 122 10.37 -22.48 2.39
N GLY A 123 10.44 -21.15 2.57
CA GLY A 123 11.22 -20.24 1.72
C GLY A 123 10.57 -19.91 0.37
N LYS A 124 9.30 -20.29 0.18
CA LYS A 124 8.54 -19.99 -1.05
C LYS A 124 7.96 -18.59 -1.02
N GLU A 125 7.70 -18.05 -2.21
CA GLU A 125 7.01 -16.78 -2.37
C GLU A 125 5.56 -16.86 -1.88
N LYS A 126 5.15 -15.86 -1.10
CA LYS A 126 3.75 -15.74 -0.66
C LYS A 126 2.87 -15.27 -1.82
N PRO A 127 1.64 -15.77 -1.92
CA PRO A 127 0.65 -15.25 -2.86
C PRO A 127 0.37 -13.76 -2.60
N ILE A 128 0.49 -12.94 -3.64
CA ILE A 128 0.17 -11.52 -3.60
C ILE A 128 -0.89 -11.22 -4.64
N ILE A 129 -1.95 -10.55 -4.19
CA ILE A 129 -3.08 -10.15 -5.03
C ILE A 129 -3.16 -8.63 -5.07
N LEU A 130 -3.08 -8.06 -6.27
CA LEU A 130 -3.27 -6.63 -6.49
C LEU A 130 -4.75 -6.32 -6.67
N LEU A 131 -5.25 -5.38 -5.87
CA LEU A 131 -6.61 -4.83 -5.96
C LEU A 131 -6.53 -3.41 -6.53
N GLY A 132 -6.80 -3.25 -7.81
CA GLY A 132 -6.77 -1.96 -8.50
C GLY A 132 -8.16 -1.35 -8.61
N VAL A 133 -8.35 -0.12 -8.10
CA VAL A 133 -9.57 0.67 -8.31
C VAL A 133 -9.38 1.55 -9.53
N LEU A 134 -10.19 1.34 -10.55
CA LEU A 134 -10.17 2.13 -11.79
C LEU A 134 -10.86 3.48 -11.59
N PRO A 135 -10.37 4.55 -12.21
CA PRO A 135 -11.02 5.86 -12.18
C PRO A 135 -12.33 5.84 -12.98
N LYS A 136 -13.25 6.73 -12.62
CA LYS A 136 -14.42 7.00 -13.44
C LYS A 136 -14.02 7.80 -14.67
N LEU A 137 -14.77 7.67 -15.77
CA LEU A 137 -14.54 8.45 -17.01
C LEU A 137 -14.62 9.97 -16.80
N SER A 138 -15.35 10.42 -15.77
CA SER A 138 -15.47 11.83 -15.39
C SER A 138 -14.25 12.38 -14.66
N GLU A 139 -13.29 11.54 -14.26
CA GLU A 139 -12.08 12.00 -13.58
C GLU A 139 -11.10 12.64 -14.59
N GLY A 140 -10.26 13.57 -14.11
CA GLY A 140 -9.40 14.38 -14.96
C GLY A 140 -8.38 13.57 -15.79
N GLN A 141 -7.88 14.18 -16.86
CA GLN A 141 -7.00 13.54 -17.84
C GLN A 141 -5.77 12.87 -17.22
N SER A 142 -5.10 13.51 -16.24
CA SER A 142 -3.94 12.92 -15.58
C SER A 142 -4.26 11.60 -14.86
N THR A 143 -5.46 11.49 -14.27
CA THR A 143 -5.95 10.28 -13.62
C THR A 143 -6.18 9.15 -14.61
N GLN A 144 -6.75 9.47 -15.78
CA GLN A 144 -6.96 8.52 -16.86
C GLN A 144 -5.62 8.04 -17.44
N MET A 145 -4.69 8.95 -17.70
CA MET A 145 -3.35 8.61 -18.20
C MET A 145 -2.58 7.69 -17.26
N ASN A 146 -2.59 7.98 -15.96
CA ASN A 146 -1.94 7.12 -14.96
C ASN A 146 -2.49 5.68 -14.96
N THR A 147 -3.74 5.49 -15.39
CA THR A 147 -4.35 4.16 -15.46
C THR A 147 -3.90 3.38 -16.69
N LEU A 148 -3.61 4.06 -17.79
CA LEU A 148 -3.20 3.43 -19.06
C LEU A 148 -1.71 3.06 -19.09
N GLU A 149 -0.88 3.70 -18.31
CA GLU A 149 0.55 3.40 -18.15
C GLU A 149 0.83 2.24 -17.19
#